data_c278eda6faf58ddfd7742473808760b5
#
_entry.id   c278eda6faf58ddfd7742473808760b5
#
_cell.length_a   1.000
_cell.length_b   1.000
_cell.length_c   1.000
_cell.angle_alpha   90.00
_cell.angle_beta   90.00
_cell.angle_gamma   90.00
#
_symmetry.space_group_name_H-M   'P 1'
#
loop_
_entity.id
_entity.type
_entity.pdbx_description
1 polymer ?
#
loop_
_entity_poly.entity_id
_entity_poly.type
_entity_poly.pdbx_seq_one_letter_code
_entity_poly.pdbx_strand_id
1 'polypeptide(L)'
;HELLDKDVRSEDIYFFLDKCHHSAIALLFSDQNDYNEWFNIIVKLIRKSQFHFGKLFLQRVLLYGDKPLLQFIEKDELYSFSYSQVWNQICHISDSIDALSYNPIIIGIFSPNQVKTSMVDLACIISGITVVPIPINFTQEHLSYTLNHSSITHLFISSESAAQKWNAIYPDHPSVQIIAVSGKEQFINTKYHWESFLDLVHASEPIRTFDQFNDINVDEPVTVLYTSGTTDFPKGISFSNMNMVSKRFARALALPEVGNTDVFLCYLPLFHTFGRFF
;
A
#
# COMPACT_ATOMS: atom_id res chain seq x y z
N HIS A 1 16.68 8.60 -23.78
CA HIS A 1 16.22 7.73 -24.87
C HIS A 1 16.98 6.40 -24.91
N GLU A 2 18.30 6.39 -24.71
CA GLU A 2 19.14 5.16 -24.72
C GLU A 2 18.62 4.06 -23.77
N LEU A 3 18.09 4.43 -22.61
CA LEU A 3 17.49 3.49 -21.65
C LEU A 3 16.22 2.80 -22.17
N LEU A 4 15.64 3.27 -23.27
CA LEU A 4 14.49 2.64 -23.93
C LEU A 4 14.90 1.57 -24.94
N ASP A 5 16.19 1.44 -25.26
CA ASP A 5 16.72 0.42 -26.17
C ASP A 5 16.56 -0.99 -25.57
N LYS A 6 16.38 -2.00 -26.44
CA LYS A 6 16.02 -3.35 -26.03
C LYS A 6 17.05 -4.03 -25.13
N ASP A 7 18.31 -3.67 -25.27
CA ASP A 7 19.44 -4.36 -24.62
C ASP A 7 19.82 -3.76 -23.26
N VAL A 8 19.11 -2.73 -22.79
CA VAL A 8 19.38 -2.10 -21.48
C VAL A 8 18.78 -2.96 -20.36
N ARG A 9 19.63 -3.27 -19.36
CA ARG A 9 19.23 -4.07 -18.20
C ARG A 9 18.27 -3.30 -17.29
N SER A 10 17.37 -4.02 -16.64
CA SER A 10 16.40 -3.43 -15.69
C SER A 10 17.08 -2.69 -14.54
N GLU A 11 18.22 -3.16 -14.04
CA GLU A 11 18.97 -2.54 -12.96
C GLU A 11 19.48 -1.14 -13.32
N ASP A 12 19.92 -0.94 -14.57
CA ASP A 12 20.36 0.37 -15.07
C ASP A 12 19.19 1.35 -15.11
N ILE A 13 17.99 0.85 -15.47
CA ILE A 13 16.74 1.63 -15.42
C ILE A 13 16.36 1.95 -13.98
N TYR A 14 16.44 0.99 -13.04
CA TYR A 14 16.14 1.22 -11.62
C TYR A 14 17.06 2.28 -11.04
N PHE A 15 18.36 2.22 -11.33
CA PHE A 15 19.31 3.23 -10.88
C PHE A 15 18.97 4.63 -11.42
N PHE A 16 18.61 4.73 -12.70
CA PHE A 16 18.18 5.99 -13.30
C PHE A 16 16.89 6.52 -12.66
N LEU A 17 15.89 5.66 -12.47
CA LEU A 17 14.61 6.04 -11.84
C LEU A 17 14.83 6.50 -10.39
N ASP A 18 15.75 5.90 -9.65
CA ASP A 18 16.12 6.37 -8.32
C ASP A 18 16.63 7.80 -8.33
N LYS A 19 17.52 8.14 -9.27
CA LYS A 19 18.03 9.51 -9.44
C LYS A 19 16.96 10.50 -9.89
N CYS A 20 15.98 10.03 -10.69
CA CYS A 20 14.86 10.85 -11.15
C CYS A 20 13.80 11.12 -10.06
N HIS A 21 13.74 10.30 -9.04
CA HIS A 21 12.81 10.49 -7.91
C HIS A 21 13.38 11.50 -6.89
N HIS A 22 13.72 12.70 -7.38
CA HIS A 22 14.27 13.77 -6.58
C HIS A 22 13.67 15.11 -7.01
N SER A 23 13.22 15.88 -6.05
CA SER A 23 12.54 17.19 -6.28
C SER A 23 13.39 18.18 -7.10
N ALA A 24 14.73 18.14 -6.94
CA ALA A 24 15.62 19.03 -7.70
C ALA A 24 15.54 18.83 -9.23
N ILE A 25 15.01 17.71 -9.71
CA ILE A 25 14.76 17.48 -11.15
C ILE A 25 13.81 18.54 -11.73
N ALA A 26 12.87 19.03 -10.93
CA ALA A 26 11.96 20.10 -11.36
C ALA A 26 12.69 21.37 -11.83
N LEU A 27 13.89 21.64 -11.32
CA LEU A 27 14.71 22.78 -11.68
C LEU A 27 15.34 22.66 -13.08
N LEU A 28 15.30 21.48 -13.70
CA LEU A 28 15.86 21.22 -15.02
C LEU A 28 14.89 21.55 -16.16
N PHE A 29 13.61 21.78 -15.85
CA PHE A 29 12.59 22.06 -16.88
C PHE A 29 12.43 23.55 -17.11
N SER A 30 12.47 23.93 -18.38
CA SER A 30 12.26 25.31 -18.80
C SER A 30 10.79 25.63 -19.04
N ASP A 31 9.99 24.65 -19.43
CA ASP A 31 8.56 24.81 -19.68
C ASP A 31 7.75 23.52 -19.45
N GLN A 32 6.43 23.60 -19.68
CA GLN A 32 5.51 22.47 -19.51
C GLN A 32 5.72 21.34 -20.53
N ASN A 33 6.27 21.65 -21.71
CA ASN A 33 6.51 20.64 -22.74
C ASN A 33 7.67 19.75 -22.35
N ASP A 34 8.76 20.33 -21.85
CA ASP A 34 9.92 19.61 -21.30
C ASP A 34 9.48 18.65 -20.17
N TYR A 35 8.64 19.15 -19.26
CA TYR A 35 8.06 18.34 -18.20
C TYR A 35 7.26 17.15 -18.74
N ASN A 36 6.37 17.38 -19.70
CA ASN A 36 5.52 16.34 -20.28
C ASN A 36 6.34 15.28 -21.02
N GLU A 37 7.36 15.70 -21.79
CA GLU A 37 8.25 14.78 -22.48
C GLU A 37 9.02 13.90 -21.48
N TRP A 38 9.62 14.52 -20.48
CA TRP A 38 10.33 13.81 -19.42
C TRP A 38 9.41 12.80 -18.70
N PHE A 39 8.22 13.23 -18.28
CA PHE A 39 7.28 12.36 -17.59
C PHE A 39 6.84 11.17 -18.45
N ASN A 40 6.64 11.39 -19.76
CA ASN A 40 6.35 10.31 -20.69
C ASN A 40 7.50 9.29 -20.80
N ILE A 41 8.75 9.74 -20.74
CA ILE A 41 9.92 8.85 -20.72
C ILE A 41 9.90 8.03 -19.43
N ILE A 42 9.69 8.65 -18.27
CA ILE A 42 9.60 7.96 -16.98
C ILE A 42 8.51 6.87 -17.00
N VAL A 43 7.32 7.19 -17.49
CA VAL A 43 6.22 6.21 -17.60
C VAL A 43 6.61 5.01 -18.49
N LYS A 44 7.29 5.26 -19.62
CA LYS A 44 7.79 4.20 -20.51
C LYS A 44 8.85 3.33 -19.82
N LEU A 45 9.76 3.94 -19.07
CA LEU A 45 10.81 3.23 -18.32
C LEU A 45 10.23 2.37 -17.20
N ILE A 46 9.27 2.90 -16.43
CA ILE A 46 8.54 2.16 -15.39
C ILE A 46 7.92 0.89 -15.99
N ARG A 47 7.20 1.02 -17.12
CA ARG A 47 6.56 -0.12 -17.78
C ARG A 47 7.57 -1.10 -18.35
N LYS A 48 8.60 -0.63 -19.02
CA LYS A 48 9.66 -1.46 -19.61
C LYS A 48 10.36 -2.33 -18.56
N SER A 49 10.69 -1.75 -17.41
CA SER A 49 11.44 -2.42 -16.33
C SER A 49 10.56 -3.09 -15.27
N GLN A 50 9.21 -3.00 -15.41
CA GLN A 50 8.29 -3.45 -14.38
C GLN A 50 8.64 -2.84 -13.00
N PHE A 51 8.93 -1.53 -12.99
CA PHE A 51 9.31 -0.82 -11.77
C PHE A 51 8.07 -0.47 -10.94
N HIS A 52 7.70 -1.37 -10.05
CA HIS A 52 6.53 -1.23 -9.18
C HIS A 52 6.88 -0.63 -7.81
N PHE A 53 5.86 -0.42 -6.98
CA PHE A 53 5.99 0.25 -5.68
C PHE A 53 6.96 -0.48 -4.73
N GLY A 54 6.99 -1.82 -4.73
CA GLY A 54 7.93 -2.59 -3.90
C GLY A 54 9.39 -2.28 -4.23
N LYS A 55 9.74 -2.16 -5.52
CA LYS A 55 11.11 -1.78 -5.96
C LYS A 55 11.46 -0.36 -5.54
N LEU A 56 10.52 0.59 -5.71
CA LEU A 56 10.69 1.97 -5.24
C LEU A 56 10.89 2.02 -3.72
N PHE A 57 10.10 1.28 -2.97
CA PHE A 57 10.18 1.26 -1.51
C PHE A 57 11.50 0.64 -1.03
N LEU A 58 11.92 -0.47 -1.63
CA LEU A 58 13.22 -1.09 -1.31
C LEU A 58 14.40 -0.13 -1.57
N GLN A 59 14.38 0.64 -2.66
CA GLN A 59 15.39 1.69 -2.86
C GLN A 59 15.42 2.70 -1.72
N ARG A 60 14.25 3.10 -1.19
CA ARG A 60 14.18 4.01 -0.03
C ARG A 60 14.71 3.36 1.24
N VAL A 61 14.43 2.07 1.45
CA VAL A 61 14.98 1.29 2.58
C VAL A 61 16.50 1.25 2.51
N LEU A 62 17.06 0.95 1.34
CA LEU A 62 18.52 0.91 1.14
C LEU A 62 19.18 2.27 1.35
N LEU A 63 18.49 3.36 1.02
CA LEU A 63 19.01 4.71 1.15
C LEU A 63 18.86 5.28 2.57
N TYR A 64 17.76 5.00 3.25
CA TYR A 64 17.37 5.66 4.50
C TYR A 64 17.38 4.74 5.72
N GLY A 65 17.55 3.44 5.59
CA GLY A 65 17.67 2.42 6.62
C GLY A 65 17.14 2.77 7.99
N ASP A 66 17.97 3.38 8.82
CA ASP A 66 17.66 3.72 10.21
C ASP A 66 16.82 5.00 10.40
N LYS A 67 16.58 5.76 9.31
CA LYS A 67 15.77 6.95 9.40
C LYS A 67 14.32 6.61 9.78
N PRO A 68 13.64 7.40 10.64
CA PRO A 68 12.22 7.25 10.92
C PRO A 68 11.35 7.32 9.66
N LEU A 69 10.46 6.35 9.47
CA LEU A 69 9.45 6.35 8.43
C LEU A 69 8.05 6.56 9.00
N LEU A 70 7.68 5.83 10.05
CA LEU A 70 6.39 5.93 10.72
C LEU A 70 6.60 6.36 12.16
N GLN A 71 5.87 7.38 12.59
CA GLN A 71 5.89 7.84 13.97
C GLN A 71 4.44 8.00 14.47
N PHE A 72 4.20 7.67 15.73
CA PHE A 72 2.90 7.85 16.37
C PHE A 72 3.07 8.09 17.86
N ILE A 73 2.07 8.72 18.45
CA ILE A 73 2.01 8.99 19.89
C ILE A 73 1.01 8.02 20.52
N GLU A 74 1.44 7.31 21.53
CA GLU A 74 0.59 6.47 22.38
C GLU A 74 0.91 6.73 23.85
N LYS A 75 -0.10 7.03 24.66
CA LYS A 75 0.04 7.34 26.11
C LYS A 75 1.11 8.42 26.39
N ASP A 76 1.08 9.47 25.59
CA ASP A 76 2.01 10.63 25.65
C ASP A 76 3.49 10.28 25.33
N GLU A 77 3.77 9.09 24.84
CA GLU A 77 5.09 8.68 24.38
C GLU A 77 5.16 8.62 22.85
N LEU A 78 6.29 9.09 22.28
CA LEU A 78 6.54 9.02 20.84
C LEU A 78 7.19 7.68 20.48
N TYR A 79 6.52 6.92 19.65
CA TYR A 79 7.04 5.70 19.05
C TYR A 79 7.46 5.96 17.61
N SER A 80 8.49 5.25 17.17
CA SER A 80 9.05 5.43 15.83
C SER A 80 9.47 4.08 15.24
N PHE A 81 9.15 3.87 13.96
CA PHE A 81 9.66 2.78 13.15
C PHE A 81 10.52 3.33 12.03
N SER A 82 11.74 2.82 11.88
CA SER A 82 12.63 3.17 10.77
C SER A 82 12.18 2.50 9.46
N TYR A 83 12.77 2.94 8.33
CA TYR A 83 12.56 2.31 7.03
C TYR A 83 12.87 0.82 7.06
N SER A 84 14.00 0.41 7.66
CA SER A 84 14.37 -1.01 7.80
C SER A 84 13.39 -1.79 8.67
N GLN A 85 12.95 -1.23 9.79
CA GLN A 85 11.98 -1.88 10.67
C GLN A 85 10.63 -2.07 9.99
N VAL A 86 10.13 -1.03 9.28
CA VAL A 86 8.89 -1.15 8.51
C VAL A 86 9.04 -2.19 7.40
N TRP A 87 10.18 -2.18 6.68
CA TRP A 87 10.45 -3.17 5.63
C TRP A 87 10.37 -4.60 6.16
N ASN A 88 11.05 -4.89 7.25
CA ASN A 88 11.03 -6.22 7.85
C ASN A 88 9.60 -6.63 8.24
N GLN A 89 8.84 -5.72 8.86
CA GLN A 89 7.46 -6.01 9.25
C GLN A 89 6.55 -6.27 8.03
N ILE A 90 6.62 -5.45 6.98
CA ILE A 90 5.77 -5.64 5.81
C ILE A 90 6.14 -6.88 5.00
N CYS A 91 7.41 -7.31 5.02
CA CYS A 91 7.81 -8.59 4.44
C CYS A 91 7.20 -9.77 5.21
N HIS A 92 7.27 -9.77 6.55
CA HIS A 92 6.62 -10.80 7.37
C HIS A 92 5.11 -10.86 7.18
N ILE A 93 4.45 -9.69 7.12
CA ILE A 93 3.02 -9.62 6.85
C ILE A 93 2.71 -10.20 5.46
N SER A 94 3.50 -9.86 4.45
CA SER A 94 3.35 -10.37 3.09
C SER A 94 3.47 -11.89 3.05
N ASP A 95 4.52 -12.45 3.67
CA ASP A 95 4.73 -13.90 3.74
C ASP A 95 3.56 -14.60 4.47
N SER A 96 3.01 -13.96 5.52
CA SER A 96 1.82 -14.46 6.22
C SER A 96 0.56 -14.42 5.33
N ILE A 97 0.41 -13.39 4.48
CA ILE A 97 -0.71 -13.32 3.51
C ILE A 97 -0.54 -14.41 2.45
N ASP A 98 0.66 -14.62 1.93
CA ASP A 98 0.94 -15.65 0.92
C ASP A 98 0.69 -17.08 1.46
N ALA A 99 0.81 -17.29 2.77
CA ALA A 99 0.49 -18.56 3.43
C ALA A 99 -1.03 -18.80 3.60
N LEU A 100 -1.89 -17.82 3.32
CA LEU A 100 -3.34 -18.00 3.38
C LEU A 100 -3.84 -18.89 2.25
N SER A 101 -4.75 -19.80 2.56
CA SER A 101 -5.25 -20.82 1.63
C SER A 101 -6.38 -20.28 0.72
N TYR A 102 -6.11 -19.23 -0.04
CA TYR A 102 -7.10 -18.63 -0.95
C TYR A 102 -6.44 -18.17 -2.26
N ASN A 103 -7.14 -18.30 -3.40
CA ASN A 103 -6.67 -17.80 -4.68
C ASN A 103 -7.87 -17.39 -5.56
N PRO A 104 -8.00 -16.12 -5.99
CA PRO A 104 -7.15 -14.99 -5.61
C PRO A 104 -7.42 -14.51 -4.17
N ILE A 105 -6.40 -13.94 -3.53
CA ILE A 105 -6.54 -13.26 -2.24
C ILE A 105 -6.87 -11.78 -2.51
N ILE A 106 -7.97 -11.29 -1.90
CA ILE A 106 -8.32 -9.88 -1.88
C ILE A 106 -8.51 -9.45 -0.43
N ILE A 107 -7.73 -8.47 -0.02
CA ILE A 107 -7.65 -8.02 1.37
C ILE A 107 -8.48 -6.76 1.58
N GLY A 108 -9.48 -6.82 2.45
CA GLY A 108 -10.15 -5.63 2.99
C GLY A 108 -9.44 -5.11 4.23
N ILE A 109 -9.36 -3.79 4.40
CA ILE A 109 -8.93 -3.14 5.63
C ILE A 109 -10.07 -2.27 6.15
N PHE A 110 -10.72 -2.70 7.23
CA PHE A 110 -11.82 -2.00 7.87
C PHE A 110 -11.40 -1.54 9.28
N SER A 111 -10.66 -0.44 9.32
CA SER A 111 -9.99 0.04 10.51
C SER A 111 -9.83 1.56 10.48
N PRO A 112 -9.84 2.26 11.62
CA PRO A 112 -9.28 3.60 11.69
C PRO A 112 -7.80 3.61 11.32
N ASN A 113 -7.21 4.80 11.12
CA ASN A 113 -5.78 4.92 10.87
C ASN A 113 -4.97 4.31 12.03
N GLN A 114 -4.20 3.29 11.73
CA GLN A 114 -3.31 2.61 12.68
C GLN A 114 -2.03 2.16 11.97
N VAL A 115 -0.92 2.16 12.67
CA VAL A 115 0.38 1.73 12.12
C VAL A 115 0.32 0.29 11.61
N LYS A 116 -0.28 -0.64 12.38
CA LYS A 116 -0.42 -2.04 11.97
C LYS A 116 -1.18 -2.20 10.66
N THR A 117 -2.32 -1.52 10.51
CA THR A 117 -3.12 -1.58 9.28
C THR A 117 -2.47 -0.87 8.10
N SER A 118 -1.66 0.17 8.34
CA SER A 118 -0.82 0.78 7.30
C SER A 118 0.27 -0.16 6.81
N MET A 119 0.85 -0.96 7.70
CA MET A 119 1.82 -2.01 7.33
C MET A 119 1.15 -3.12 6.50
N VAL A 120 -0.08 -3.54 6.83
CA VAL A 120 -0.85 -4.49 6.00
C VAL A 120 -1.08 -3.93 4.59
N ASP A 121 -1.48 -2.66 4.49
CA ASP A 121 -1.69 -1.98 3.21
C ASP A 121 -0.41 -1.97 2.36
N LEU A 122 0.72 -1.57 2.95
CA LEU A 122 2.03 -1.59 2.29
C LEU A 122 2.45 -3.01 1.88
N ALA A 123 2.25 -4.01 2.75
CA ALA A 123 2.57 -5.41 2.46
C ALA A 123 1.80 -5.92 1.23
N CYS A 124 0.51 -5.65 1.14
CA CYS A 124 -0.29 -6.02 -0.03
C CYS A 124 0.25 -5.35 -1.30
N ILE A 125 0.53 -4.05 -1.25
CA ILE A 125 1.00 -3.30 -2.43
C ILE A 125 2.35 -3.80 -2.93
N ILE A 126 3.32 -4.06 -2.02
CA ILE A 126 4.65 -4.56 -2.43
C ILE A 126 4.60 -5.97 -2.98
N SER A 127 3.56 -6.74 -2.66
CA SER A 127 3.36 -8.13 -3.11
C SER A 127 2.42 -8.26 -4.29
N GLY A 128 1.87 -7.15 -4.81
CA GLY A 128 0.92 -7.18 -5.92
C GLY A 128 -0.47 -7.72 -5.53
N ILE A 129 -0.75 -7.84 -4.23
CA ILE A 129 -2.04 -8.32 -3.71
C ILE A 129 -3.03 -7.16 -3.69
N THR A 130 -4.23 -7.37 -4.23
CA THR A 130 -5.26 -6.34 -4.23
C THR A 130 -5.75 -6.04 -2.82
N VAL A 131 -5.59 -4.78 -2.38
CA VAL A 131 -6.06 -4.29 -1.09
C VAL A 131 -7.16 -3.25 -1.24
N VAL A 132 -8.18 -3.36 -0.39
CA VAL A 132 -9.38 -2.50 -0.37
C VAL A 132 -9.48 -1.82 0.98
N PRO A 133 -8.95 -0.62 1.16
CA PRO A 133 -9.20 0.19 2.36
C PRO A 133 -10.65 0.64 2.37
N ILE A 134 -11.37 0.28 3.44
CA ILE A 134 -12.80 0.52 3.59
C ILE A 134 -13.03 1.66 4.58
N PRO A 135 -13.80 2.70 4.21
CA PRO A 135 -14.13 3.78 5.13
C PRO A 135 -14.83 3.28 6.40
N ILE A 136 -14.27 3.59 7.56
CA ILE A 136 -14.80 3.13 8.86
C ILE A 136 -16.23 3.68 9.15
N ASN A 137 -16.59 4.79 8.51
CA ASN A 137 -17.91 5.40 8.61
C ASN A 137 -18.96 4.79 7.66
N PHE A 138 -18.61 3.80 6.83
CA PHE A 138 -19.59 3.11 5.99
C PHE A 138 -20.70 2.50 6.85
N THR A 139 -21.93 2.55 6.32
CA THR A 139 -23.09 1.83 6.88
C THR A 139 -22.88 0.33 6.72
N GLN A 140 -23.68 -0.47 7.40
CA GLN A 140 -23.67 -1.93 7.22
C GLN A 140 -23.96 -2.32 5.76
N GLU A 141 -24.89 -1.63 5.12
CA GLU A 141 -25.23 -1.83 3.71
C GLU A 141 -24.06 -1.51 2.77
N HIS A 142 -23.37 -0.37 2.97
CA HIS A 142 -22.20 -0.02 2.18
C HIS A 142 -21.04 -0.97 2.41
N LEU A 143 -20.84 -1.44 3.64
CA LEU A 143 -19.83 -2.45 3.95
C LEU A 143 -20.14 -3.76 3.24
N SER A 144 -21.37 -4.28 3.37
CA SER A 144 -21.83 -5.49 2.71
C SER A 144 -21.68 -5.41 1.19
N TYR A 145 -22.12 -4.31 0.59
CA TYR A 145 -21.95 -4.05 -0.83
C TYR A 145 -20.47 -4.08 -1.24
N THR A 146 -19.59 -3.40 -0.48
CA THR A 146 -18.15 -3.33 -0.79
C THR A 146 -17.50 -4.70 -0.73
N LEU A 147 -17.83 -5.52 0.28
CA LEU A 147 -17.31 -6.88 0.41
C LEU A 147 -17.64 -7.74 -0.82
N ASN A 148 -18.89 -7.69 -1.27
CA ASN A 148 -19.35 -8.45 -2.44
C ASN A 148 -18.78 -7.89 -3.75
N HIS A 149 -18.85 -6.57 -3.95
CA HIS A 149 -18.43 -5.92 -5.20
C HIS A 149 -16.93 -6.08 -5.47
N SER A 150 -16.09 -6.08 -4.41
CA SER A 150 -14.65 -6.33 -4.52
C SER A 150 -14.25 -7.78 -4.28
N SER A 151 -15.19 -8.69 -4.02
CA SER A 151 -14.91 -10.11 -3.76
C SER A 151 -13.87 -10.31 -2.64
N ILE A 152 -14.00 -9.54 -1.55
CA ILE A 152 -13.05 -9.58 -0.43
C ILE A 152 -13.08 -10.95 0.23
N THR A 153 -11.90 -11.56 0.36
CA THR A 153 -11.72 -12.89 0.96
C THR A 153 -11.32 -12.83 2.44
N HIS A 154 -10.52 -11.82 2.78
CA HIS A 154 -10.04 -11.60 4.15
C HIS A 154 -10.23 -10.15 4.54
N LEU A 155 -10.64 -9.93 5.78
CA LEU A 155 -10.88 -8.59 6.33
C LEU A 155 -10.02 -8.37 7.57
N PHE A 156 -9.05 -7.47 7.46
CA PHE A 156 -8.33 -6.93 8.61
C PHE A 156 -9.22 -5.90 9.28
N ILE A 157 -9.50 -6.14 10.57
CA ILE A 157 -10.50 -5.36 11.30
C ILE A 157 -10.00 -5.02 12.70
N SER A 158 -10.30 -3.80 13.15
CA SER A 158 -10.00 -3.33 14.50
C SER A 158 -11.13 -2.40 14.99
N SER A 159 -11.19 -2.17 16.27
CA SER A 159 -12.15 -1.35 16.99
C SER A 159 -13.53 -1.98 17.24
N GLU A 160 -14.13 -1.59 18.35
CA GLU A 160 -15.47 -2.06 18.76
C GLU A 160 -16.54 -1.68 17.73
N SER A 161 -16.48 -0.46 17.18
CA SER A 161 -17.45 -0.01 16.18
C SER A 161 -17.39 -0.82 14.88
N ALA A 162 -16.18 -1.27 14.49
CA ALA A 162 -15.99 -2.16 13.35
C ALA A 162 -16.55 -3.55 13.64
N ALA A 163 -16.35 -4.07 14.88
CA ALA A 163 -16.91 -5.34 15.32
C ALA A 163 -18.43 -5.37 15.24
N GLN A 164 -19.07 -4.32 15.76
CA GLN A 164 -20.54 -4.20 15.74
C GLN A 164 -21.08 -4.23 14.30
N LYS A 165 -20.49 -3.48 13.38
CA LYS A 165 -20.91 -3.45 11.97
C LYS A 165 -20.69 -4.80 11.29
N TRP A 166 -19.51 -5.42 11.49
CA TRP A 166 -19.21 -6.74 10.93
C TRP A 166 -20.19 -7.80 11.45
N ASN A 167 -20.37 -7.90 12.76
CA ASN A 167 -21.21 -8.93 13.37
C ASN A 167 -22.67 -8.84 12.88
N ALA A 168 -23.13 -7.64 12.56
CA ALA A 168 -24.49 -7.44 12.04
C ALA A 168 -24.67 -7.95 10.60
N ILE A 169 -23.62 -7.96 9.78
CA ILE A 169 -23.68 -8.40 8.37
C ILE A 169 -23.06 -9.79 8.13
N TYR A 170 -22.36 -10.35 9.13
CA TYR A 170 -21.69 -11.63 8.99
C TYR A 170 -22.57 -12.76 8.43
N PRO A 171 -23.85 -12.91 8.78
CA PRO A 171 -24.71 -13.96 8.23
C PRO A 171 -24.76 -13.99 6.70
N ASP A 172 -24.61 -12.83 6.05
CA ASP A 172 -24.62 -12.68 4.61
C ASP A 172 -23.23 -12.90 3.96
N HIS A 173 -22.17 -12.96 4.80
CA HIS A 173 -20.77 -13.05 4.37
C HIS A 173 -19.96 -14.16 5.10
N PRO A 174 -20.48 -15.40 5.20
CA PRO A 174 -19.87 -16.44 6.03
C PRO A 174 -18.50 -16.93 5.51
N SER A 175 -18.18 -16.66 4.26
CA SER A 175 -16.90 -17.03 3.62
C SER A 175 -15.77 -16.06 3.89
N VAL A 176 -16.07 -14.81 4.30
CA VAL A 176 -15.05 -13.80 4.59
C VAL A 176 -14.37 -14.14 5.90
N GLN A 177 -13.04 -14.27 5.87
CA GLN A 177 -12.23 -14.59 7.04
C GLN A 177 -11.75 -13.31 7.73
N ILE A 178 -11.85 -13.27 9.06
CA ILE A 178 -11.46 -12.10 9.84
C ILE A 178 -10.08 -12.29 10.46
N ILE A 179 -9.25 -11.25 10.35
CA ILE A 179 -7.98 -11.11 11.05
C ILE A 179 -8.12 -9.92 12.00
N ALA A 180 -8.25 -10.20 13.29
CA ALA A 180 -8.40 -9.18 14.33
C ALA A 180 -7.05 -8.52 14.61
N VAL A 181 -6.93 -7.21 14.34
CA VAL A 181 -5.68 -6.45 14.46
C VAL A 181 -5.47 -5.90 15.88
N SER A 182 -6.54 -5.63 16.62
CA SER A 182 -6.47 -5.20 18.02
C SER A 182 -7.23 -6.17 18.93
N GLY A 183 -6.64 -6.48 20.09
CA GLY A 183 -6.76 -7.76 20.76
C GLY A 183 -7.86 -7.93 21.80
N LYS A 184 -8.94 -7.14 21.87
CA LYS A 184 -9.99 -7.37 22.89
C LYS A 184 -11.38 -7.60 22.32
N GLU A 185 -11.63 -7.22 21.10
CA GLU A 185 -12.93 -7.35 20.46
C GLU A 185 -13.11 -8.76 19.90
N GLN A 186 -14.23 -9.39 20.21
CA GLN A 186 -14.60 -10.66 19.59
C GLN A 186 -15.38 -10.41 18.33
N PHE A 187 -14.75 -10.65 17.20
CA PHE A 187 -15.40 -10.62 15.89
C PHE A 187 -15.92 -12.03 15.56
N ILE A 188 -17.11 -12.11 15.00
CA ILE A 188 -17.63 -13.38 14.49
C ILE A 188 -16.77 -13.83 13.30
N ASN A 189 -16.48 -15.13 13.22
CA ASN A 189 -15.62 -15.73 12.21
C ASN A 189 -14.18 -15.21 12.20
N THR A 190 -13.64 -14.88 13.39
CA THR A 190 -12.22 -14.56 13.53
C THR A 190 -11.37 -15.79 13.23
N LYS A 191 -10.59 -15.72 12.16
CA LYS A 191 -9.67 -16.79 11.77
C LYS A 191 -8.35 -16.67 12.52
N TYR A 192 -7.85 -15.43 12.62
CA TYR A 192 -6.57 -15.15 13.26
C TYR A 192 -6.65 -13.90 14.13
N HIS A 193 -5.93 -13.88 15.24
CA HIS A 193 -5.47 -12.66 15.90
C HIS A 193 -4.14 -12.22 15.31
N TRP A 194 -3.78 -10.94 15.48
CA TRP A 194 -2.60 -10.36 14.82
C TRP A 194 -1.31 -11.18 15.05
N GLU A 195 -1.03 -11.52 16.28
CA GLU A 195 0.16 -12.32 16.65
C GLU A 195 0.15 -13.69 15.97
N SER A 196 -0.97 -14.43 16.08
CA SER A 196 -1.11 -15.75 15.44
C SER A 196 -1.08 -15.68 13.91
N PHE A 197 -1.50 -14.55 13.31
CA PHE A 197 -1.38 -14.34 11.88
C PHE A 197 0.08 -14.19 11.45
N LEU A 198 0.89 -13.45 12.22
CA LEU A 198 2.33 -13.32 11.95
C LEU A 198 3.10 -14.62 12.19
N ASP A 199 2.62 -15.49 13.08
CA ASP A 199 3.22 -16.81 13.36
C ASP A 199 3.01 -17.82 12.21
N LEU A 200 2.21 -17.51 11.19
CA LEU A 200 2.07 -18.37 10.01
C LEU A 200 3.38 -18.54 9.25
N VAL A 201 4.28 -17.59 9.36
CA VAL A 201 5.61 -17.64 8.76
C VAL A 201 6.63 -18.01 9.81
N HIS A 202 7.20 -19.20 9.69
CA HIS A 202 8.32 -19.61 10.54
C HIS A 202 9.53 -18.73 10.22
N ALA A 203 9.97 -17.98 11.24
CA ALA A 203 10.98 -16.96 11.24
C ALA A 203 12.29 -17.33 10.53
N SER A 204 12.37 -17.11 9.24
CA SER A 204 13.62 -16.77 8.58
C SER A 204 13.60 -15.27 8.35
N GLU A 205 14.69 -14.57 8.61
CA GLU A 205 14.82 -13.14 8.33
C GLU A 205 14.36 -12.84 6.89
N PRO A 206 13.25 -12.15 6.65
CA PRO A 206 12.75 -11.94 5.28
C PRO A 206 13.57 -10.83 4.62
N ILE A 207 14.70 -11.19 4.03
CA ILE A 207 15.45 -10.28 3.17
C ILE A 207 14.89 -10.43 1.76
N ARG A 208 13.86 -9.66 1.42
CA ARG A 208 13.43 -9.54 0.03
C ARG A 208 14.41 -8.69 -0.75
N THR A 209 14.89 -9.25 -1.84
CA THR A 209 15.75 -8.59 -2.82
C THR A 209 14.92 -8.17 -4.05
N PHE A 210 15.52 -7.38 -4.96
CA PHE A 210 14.84 -6.97 -6.20
C PHE A 210 14.34 -8.16 -7.03
N ASP A 211 15.02 -9.28 -7.01
CA ASP A 211 14.69 -10.48 -7.80
C ASP A 211 13.37 -11.14 -7.35
N GLN A 212 13.03 -11.00 -6.08
CA GLN A 212 11.79 -11.59 -5.51
C GLN A 212 10.51 -10.82 -5.93
N PHE A 213 10.65 -9.72 -6.66
CA PHE A 213 9.55 -8.92 -7.16
C PHE A 213 9.34 -9.03 -8.67
N ASN A 214 9.95 -10.01 -9.34
CA ASN A 214 9.94 -10.08 -10.81
C ASN A 214 8.58 -10.46 -11.41
N ASP A 215 7.69 -11.08 -10.63
CA ASP A 215 6.39 -11.58 -11.12
C ASP A 215 5.25 -10.56 -10.99
N ILE A 216 5.54 -9.34 -10.52
CA ILE A 216 4.52 -8.31 -10.34
C ILE A 216 4.37 -7.47 -11.61
N ASN A 217 3.20 -7.56 -12.24
CA ASN A 217 2.85 -6.73 -13.39
C ASN A 217 2.41 -5.33 -12.93
N VAL A 218 3.08 -4.29 -13.42
CA VAL A 218 2.79 -2.90 -13.03
C VAL A 218 1.42 -2.40 -13.48
N ASP A 219 0.84 -3.00 -14.51
CA ASP A 219 -0.46 -2.59 -15.06
C ASP A 219 -1.64 -3.26 -14.33
N GLU A 220 -1.41 -4.29 -13.51
CA GLU A 220 -2.47 -4.93 -12.72
C GLU A 220 -2.91 -4.09 -11.52
N PRO A 221 -4.22 -4.11 -11.18
CA PRO A 221 -4.75 -3.44 -10.00
C PRO A 221 -4.16 -3.99 -8.71
N VAL A 222 -3.66 -3.09 -7.85
CA VAL A 222 -3.18 -3.45 -6.51
C VAL A 222 -4.03 -2.84 -5.41
N THR A 223 -4.92 -1.91 -5.75
CA THR A 223 -5.84 -1.35 -4.76
C THR A 223 -7.13 -0.85 -5.39
N VAL A 224 -8.22 -0.95 -4.63
CA VAL A 224 -9.51 -0.37 -4.97
C VAL A 224 -9.93 0.60 -3.89
N LEU A 225 -10.17 1.86 -4.25
CA LEU A 225 -10.65 2.89 -3.32
C LEU A 225 -12.12 3.19 -3.61
N TYR A 226 -12.92 3.21 -2.56
CA TYR A 226 -14.34 3.53 -2.65
C TYR A 226 -14.60 4.99 -2.33
N THR A 227 -15.31 5.67 -3.23
CA THR A 227 -15.76 7.05 -3.04
C THR A 227 -17.25 7.06 -2.72
N SER A 228 -17.68 7.95 -1.80
CA SER A 228 -19.08 8.28 -1.62
C SER A 228 -19.56 8.97 -2.90
N GLY A 229 -20.19 8.21 -3.77
CA GLY A 229 -20.80 8.77 -5.00
C GLY A 229 -22.04 9.60 -4.68
N THR A 230 -22.55 10.33 -5.67
CA THR A 230 -23.87 10.98 -5.64
C THR A 230 -25.01 9.98 -5.81
N THR A 231 -24.71 8.70 -5.92
CA THR A 231 -25.64 7.56 -6.03
C THR A 231 -25.69 6.80 -4.70
N ASP A 232 -26.70 5.97 -4.50
CA ASP A 232 -26.95 5.24 -3.25
C ASP A 232 -25.78 4.36 -2.79
N PHE A 233 -24.99 3.81 -3.71
CA PHE A 233 -23.84 2.94 -3.40
C PHE A 233 -22.48 3.57 -3.76
N PRO A 234 -21.44 3.28 -2.96
CA PRO A 234 -20.09 3.79 -3.24
C PRO A 234 -19.49 3.17 -4.50
N LYS A 235 -18.70 3.97 -5.24
CA LYS A 235 -18.04 3.55 -6.47
C LYS A 235 -16.60 3.14 -6.19
N GLY A 236 -16.21 1.93 -6.61
CA GLY A 236 -14.84 1.43 -6.55
C GLY A 236 -14.00 1.95 -7.72
N ILE A 237 -12.85 2.54 -7.40
CA ILE A 237 -11.86 3.01 -8.39
C ILE A 237 -10.59 2.19 -8.18
N SER A 238 -10.20 1.44 -9.22
CA SER A 238 -9.00 0.61 -9.21
C SER A 238 -7.76 1.42 -9.58
N PHE A 239 -6.66 1.17 -8.87
CA PHE A 239 -5.34 1.73 -9.15
C PHE A 239 -4.33 0.61 -9.30
N SER A 240 -3.54 0.67 -10.37
CA SER A 240 -2.42 -0.23 -10.60
C SER A 240 -1.13 0.28 -9.93
N ASN A 241 -0.11 -0.59 -9.86
CA ASN A 241 1.23 -0.17 -9.47
C ASN A 241 1.75 0.96 -10.36
N MET A 242 1.48 0.92 -11.67
CA MET A 242 1.81 2.00 -12.60
C MET A 242 1.23 3.33 -12.15
N ASN A 243 -0.05 3.38 -11.78
CA ASN A 243 -0.69 4.60 -11.30
C ASN A 243 -0.04 5.11 -10.01
N MET A 244 0.30 4.21 -9.09
CA MET A 244 0.90 4.57 -7.82
C MET A 244 2.32 5.10 -7.97
N VAL A 245 3.17 4.42 -8.75
CA VAL A 245 4.56 4.79 -8.93
C VAL A 245 4.70 6.06 -9.75
N SER A 246 4.04 6.14 -10.92
CA SER A 246 4.10 7.35 -11.77
C SER A 246 3.65 8.61 -11.02
N LYS A 247 2.64 8.49 -10.15
CA LYS A 247 2.18 9.61 -9.31
C LYS A 247 3.25 10.08 -8.31
N ARG A 248 4.15 9.20 -7.84
CA ARG A 248 5.28 9.61 -6.98
C ARG A 248 6.26 10.51 -7.73
N PHE A 249 6.60 10.16 -8.97
CA PHE A 249 7.45 11.01 -9.80
C PHE A 249 6.79 12.36 -10.09
N ALA A 250 5.49 12.38 -10.44
CA ALA A 250 4.76 13.61 -10.65
C ALA A 250 4.74 14.50 -9.40
N ARG A 251 4.62 13.93 -8.20
CA ARG A 251 4.64 14.68 -6.94
C ARG A 251 6.01 15.23 -6.57
N ALA A 252 7.07 14.45 -6.78
CA ALA A 252 8.43 14.94 -6.55
C ALA A 252 8.71 16.21 -7.36
N LEU A 253 8.10 16.34 -8.55
CA LEU A 253 8.20 17.53 -9.37
C LEU A 253 7.27 18.67 -8.93
N ALA A 254 6.06 18.34 -8.48
CA ALA A 254 5.06 19.33 -8.08
C ALA A 254 5.37 19.98 -6.71
N LEU A 255 6.19 19.36 -5.90
CA LEU A 255 6.55 19.79 -4.55
C LEU A 255 8.08 19.81 -4.37
N PRO A 256 8.79 20.68 -5.11
CA PRO A 256 10.25 20.71 -5.10
C PRO A 256 10.87 21.10 -3.75
N GLU A 257 10.10 21.79 -2.92
CA GLU A 257 10.49 22.19 -1.56
C GLU A 257 10.42 21.05 -0.54
N VAL A 258 9.69 19.97 -0.86
CA VAL A 258 9.53 18.81 0.03
C VAL A 258 10.70 17.83 -0.16
N GLY A 259 11.43 17.57 0.91
CA GLY A 259 12.62 16.75 0.88
C GLY A 259 12.66 15.67 1.96
N ASN A 260 13.79 15.03 2.05
CA ASN A 260 14.00 13.90 2.95
C ASN A 260 14.12 14.27 4.45
N THR A 261 14.12 15.55 4.77
CA THR A 261 14.15 16.08 6.16
C THR A 261 12.76 16.42 6.69
N ASP A 262 11.76 16.44 5.81
CA ASP A 262 10.41 16.83 6.18
C ASP A 262 9.65 15.72 6.87
N VAL A 263 8.72 16.12 7.74
CA VAL A 263 7.82 15.22 8.47
C VAL A 263 6.37 15.59 8.14
N PHE A 264 5.59 14.61 7.72
CA PHE A 264 4.18 14.79 7.41
C PHE A 264 3.29 14.32 8.55
N LEU A 265 2.34 15.16 8.95
CA LEU A 265 1.28 14.76 9.85
C LEU A 265 0.19 14.03 9.05
N CYS A 266 0.12 12.70 9.22
CA CYS A 266 -0.86 11.85 8.53
C CYS A 266 -2.19 11.84 9.31
N TYR A 267 -2.98 12.91 9.21
CA TYR A 267 -4.30 13.03 9.86
C TYR A 267 -5.46 12.63 8.94
N LEU A 268 -5.20 12.56 7.63
CA LEU A 268 -6.22 12.17 6.66
C LEU A 268 -6.41 10.66 6.64
N PRO A 269 -7.65 10.19 6.40
CA PRO A 269 -7.92 8.76 6.36
C PRO A 269 -7.14 8.04 5.26
N LEU A 270 -6.57 6.87 5.58
CA LEU A 270 -5.83 6.03 4.64
C LEU A 270 -6.72 5.36 3.57
N PHE A 271 -8.04 5.36 3.75
CA PHE A 271 -8.97 4.95 2.70
C PHE A 271 -9.22 6.04 1.65
N HIS A 272 -8.67 7.25 1.83
CA HIS A 272 -8.78 8.34 0.87
C HIS A 272 -7.49 8.53 0.09
N THR A 273 -7.61 8.80 -1.23
CA THR A 273 -6.45 8.94 -2.13
C THR A 273 -5.40 9.92 -1.63
N PHE A 274 -5.81 11.04 -1.03
CA PHE A 274 -4.88 12.05 -0.56
C PHE A 274 -4.08 11.55 0.66
N GLY A 275 -4.74 11.00 1.67
CA GLY A 275 -4.08 10.50 2.88
C GLY A 275 -3.16 9.30 2.65
N ARG A 276 -3.45 8.51 1.61
CA ARG A 276 -2.70 7.28 1.32
C ARG A 276 -1.53 7.49 0.36
N PHE A 277 -1.61 8.48 -0.51
CA PHE A 277 -0.63 8.68 -1.58
C PHE A 277 0.29 9.87 -1.36
N PHE A 278 0.20 10.51 -0.21
CA PHE A 278 1.15 11.54 0.24
C PHE A 278 2.37 10.97 0.98
#